data_e7911480f1090ad2d2d025724a694fd7
#
_entry.id   e7911480f1090ad2d2d025724a694fd7
#
_cell.length_a   1.000
_cell.length_b   1.000
_cell.length_c   1.000
_cell.angle_alpha   90.00
_cell.angle_beta   90.00
_cell.angle_gamma   90.00
#
_symmetry.space_group_name_H-M   'P 1'
#
loop_
_entity.id
_entity.type
_entity.pdbx_description
1 polymer ?
#
loop_
_entity_poly.entity_id
_entity_poly.type
_entity_poly.pdbx_seq_one_letter_code
_entity_poly.pdbx_strand_id
1 'polypeptide(L)'
;EQCDHYCLMCSQPPKNVDDSWLLKEAFELISLIPTDTERLGFSGGEPTLYGDKFIELLHHTRRFLPNTGIDILSNGRAFRDIKFARKYASVNHPNMLIGIPIYSDDPVRHEYVVQSKGAFDETIRGIVNLKAENQKVEIRIVIHKQTVNRLVKTCEFIARNLLFVDHVALMGLEITGLTRPNLDLL
;
A
#
# COMPACT_ATOMS: atom_id res chain seq x y z
N GLU A 1 -11.00 2.05 -8.33
CA GLU A 1 -11.58 2.31 -7.00
C GLU A 1 -11.93 1.01 -6.23
N GLN A 2 -11.66 -0.16 -6.82
CA GLN A 2 -11.85 -1.46 -6.17
C GLN A 2 -10.77 -1.68 -5.11
N CYS A 3 -11.15 -2.35 -4.01
CA CYS A 3 -10.23 -2.76 -2.96
C CYS A 3 -10.75 -4.06 -2.32
N ASP A 4 -9.87 -4.92 -1.89
CA ASP A 4 -10.18 -6.13 -1.12
C ASP A 4 -10.09 -5.94 0.40
N HIS A 5 -9.97 -4.66 0.83
CA HIS A 5 -10.19 -4.18 2.19
C HIS A 5 -11.40 -3.24 2.26
N TYR A 6 -12.01 -3.12 3.45
CA TYR A 6 -13.07 -2.17 3.78
C TYR A 6 -12.71 -1.40 5.06
N CYS A 7 -11.50 -0.79 5.06
CA CYS A 7 -10.93 -0.15 6.24
C CYS A 7 -11.89 0.87 6.88
N LEU A 8 -12.02 0.83 8.21
CA LEU A 8 -12.88 1.74 8.97
C LEU A 8 -12.57 3.22 8.74
N MET A 9 -11.30 3.55 8.40
CA MET A 9 -10.83 4.91 8.15
C MET A 9 -10.53 5.18 6.67
N CYS A 10 -11.02 4.36 5.74
CA CYS A 10 -10.69 4.54 4.33
C CYS A 10 -11.07 5.95 3.84
N SER A 11 -10.08 6.70 3.33
CA SER A 11 -10.31 8.03 2.75
C SER A 11 -11.05 7.96 1.41
N GLN A 12 -10.88 6.84 0.70
CA GLN A 12 -11.49 6.56 -0.60
C GLN A 12 -12.21 5.20 -0.52
N PRO A 13 -13.43 5.15 0.03
CA PRO A 13 -14.16 3.90 0.19
C PRO A 13 -14.29 3.12 -1.11
N PRO A 14 -14.07 1.79 -1.08
CA PRO A 14 -14.18 0.96 -2.28
C PRO A 14 -15.56 1.08 -2.91
N LYS A 15 -15.59 1.14 -4.23
CA LYS A 15 -16.82 1.14 -5.02
C LYS A 15 -16.83 -0.07 -5.93
N ASN A 16 -17.99 -0.72 -6.04
CA ASN A 16 -18.17 -1.81 -6.98
C ASN A 16 -18.59 -1.25 -8.35
N VAL A 17 -17.63 -0.64 -9.03
CA VAL A 17 -17.81 -0.04 -10.36
C VAL A 17 -16.72 -0.56 -11.31
N ASP A 18 -16.99 -0.57 -12.60
CA ASP A 18 -15.95 -0.77 -13.60
C ASP A 18 -15.08 0.49 -13.66
N ASP A 19 -13.87 0.37 -13.20
CA ASP A 19 -12.86 1.43 -13.20
C ASP A 19 -11.66 1.11 -14.11
N SER A 20 -11.81 0.16 -15.01
CA SER A 20 -10.77 -0.25 -15.97
C SER A 20 -10.29 0.90 -16.85
N TRP A 21 -11.12 1.92 -17.08
CA TRP A 21 -10.79 3.14 -17.82
C TRP A 21 -9.70 3.98 -17.12
N LEU A 22 -9.65 3.96 -15.77
CA LEU A 22 -8.63 4.68 -14.99
C LEU A 22 -7.21 4.23 -15.36
N LEU A 23 -7.04 2.93 -15.60
CA LEU A 23 -5.74 2.38 -15.98
C LEU A 23 -5.31 2.92 -17.36
N LYS A 24 -6.24 3.00 -18.32
CA LYS A 24 -5.96 3.58 -19.64
C LYS A 24 -5.56 5.05 -19.53
N GLU A 25 -6.32 5.83 -18.78
CA GLU A 25 -5.97 7.24 -18.52
C GLU A 25 -4.61 7.38 -17.81
N ALA A 26 -4.28 6.50 -16.87
CA ALA A 26 -2.98 6.53 -16.19
C ALA A 26 -1.80 6.37 -17.16
N PHE A 27 -1.91 5.49 -18.17
CA PHE A 27 -0.89 5.36 -19.22
C PHE A 27 -0.73 6.65 -20.02
N GLU A 28 -1.83 7.29 -20.39
CA GLU A 28 -1.83 8.55 -21.14
C GLU A 28 -1.24 9.68 -20.28
N LEU A 29 -1.70 9.83 -19.05
CA LEU A 29 -1.25 10.89 -18.13
C LEU A 29 0.24 10.80 -17.81
N ILE A 30 0.79 9.60 -17.58
CA ILE A 30 2.23 9.42 -17.29
C ILE A 30 3.09 9.98 -18.40
N SER A 31 2.69 9.83 -19.67
CA SER A 31 3.43 10.35 -20.80
C SER A 31 3.42 11.87 -20.91
N LEU A 32 2.49 12.54 -20.20
CA LEU A 32 2.34 13.99 -20.17
C LEU A 32 3.01 14.64 -18.95
N ILE A 33 3.44 13.84 -17.96
CA ILE A 33 4.11 14.35 -16.76
C ILE A 33 5.52 14.86 -17.13
N PRO A 34 5.91 16.06 -16.67
CA PRO A 34 7.26 16.57 -16.86
C PRO A 34 8.33 15.62 -16.32
N THR A 35 9.41 15.43 -17.07
CA THR A 35 10.48 14.48 -16.72
C THR A 35 11.33 14.89 -15.51
N ASP A 36 11.20 16.13 -15.07
CA ASP A 36 11.81 16.71 -13.86
C ASP A 36 10.89 16.63 -12.63
N THR A 37 9.74 15.95 -12.74
CA THR A 37 8.86 15.70 -11.60
C THR A 37 9.59 14.91 -10.52
N GLU A 38 9.62 15.45 -9.29
CA GLU A 38 10.37 14.86 -8.19
C GLU A 38 9.72 13.58 -7.68
N ARG A 39 8.38 13.55 -7.54
CA ARG A 39 7.64 12.40 -6.98
C ARG A 39 6.30 12.20 -7.67
N LEU A 40 5.93 10.93 -7.83
CA LEU A 40 4.62 10.49 -8.33
C LEU A 40 4.06 9.39 -7.41
N GLY A 41 2.81 9.53 -6.99
CA GLY A 41 2.12 8.55 -6.15
C GLY A 41 1.10 7.71 -6.92
N PHE A 42 1.12 6.40 -6.71
CA PHE A 42 0.04 5.50 -7.08
C PHE A 42 -0.76 5.13 -5.83
N SER A 43 -2.02 5.52 -5.84
CA SER A 43 -2.95 5.19 -4.75
C SER A 43 -4.35 4.95 -5.32
N GLY A 44 -5.34 4.81 -4.47
CA GLY A 44 -6.72 4.61 -4.89
C GLY A 44 -7.42 3.62 -3.97
N GLY A 45 -8.16 2.66 -4.51
CA GLY A 45 -8.57 1.46 -3.81
C GLY A 45 -7.33 0.60 -3.52
N GLU A 46 -7.17 -0.49 -4.25
CA GLU A 46 -5.95 -1.30 -4.20
C GLU A 46 -5.36 -1.45 -5.61
N PRO A 47 -4.25 -0.78 -5.93
CA PRO A 47 -3.70 -0.76 -7.29
C PRO A 47 -3.23 -2.15 -7.76
N THR A 48 -2.83 -3.03 -6.85
CA THR A 48 -2.37 -4.38 -7.21
C THR A 48 -3.50 -5.30 -7.71
N LEU A 49 -4.77 -4.93 -7.52
CA LEU A 49 -5.90 -5.67 -8.10
C LEU A 49 -5.94 -5.64 -9.63
N TYR A 50 -5.28 -4.68 -10.27
CA TYR A 50 -5.10 -4.67 -11.72
C TYR A 50 -4.09 -5.75 -12.21
N GLY A 51 -3.41 -6.43 -11.29
CA GLY A 51 -2.52 -7.55 -11.61
C GLY A 51 -1.39 -7.16 -12.56
N ASP A 52 -1.20 -7.94 -13.63
CA ASP A 52 -0.12 -7.72 -14.60
C ASP A 52 -0.21 -6.35 -15.29
N LYS A 53 -1.40 -5.80 -15.47
CA LYS A 53 -1.58 -4.46 -16.05
C LYS A 53 -1.01 -3.35 -15.17
N PHE A 54 -1.05 -3.52 -13.84
CA PHE A 54 -0.38 -2.59 -12.94
C PHE A 54 1.14 -2.67 -13.11
N ILE A 55 1.70 -3.87 -13.28
CA ILE A 55 3.13 -4.05 -13.55
C ILE A 55 3.54 -3.40 -14.89
N GLU A 56 2.72 -3.56 -15.93
CA GLU A 56 2.93 -2.88 -17.22
C GLU A 56 2.93 -1.35 -17.06
N LEU A 57 2.01 -0.80 -16.24
CA LEU A 57 1.97 0.63 -15.93
C LEU A 57 3.25 1.11 -15.23
N LEU A 58 3.78 0.32 -14.29
CA LEU A 58 5.03 0.65 -13.61
C LEU A 58 6.24 0.60 -14.56
N HIS A 59 6.30 -0.36 -15.50
CA HIS A 59 7.31 -0.37 -16.54
C HIS A 59 7.20 0.86 -17.46
N HIS A 60 5.98 1.25 -17.82
CA HIS A 60 5.73 2.47 -18.59
C HIS A 60 6.20 3.70 -17.82
N THR A 61 5.86 3.81 -16.54
CA THR A 61 6.31 4.89 -15.65
C THR A 61 7.84 4.97 -15.63
N ARG A 62 8.53 3.86 -15.44
CA ARG A 62 9.99 3.82 -15.47
C ARG A 62 10.57 4.36 -16.79
N ARG A 63 9.93 4.04 -17.90
CA ARG A 63 10.39 4.49 -19.24
C ARG A 63 10.29 6.00 -19.41
N PHE A 64 9.19 6.62 -18.94
CA PHE A 64 8.93 8.04 -19.11
C PHE A 64 9.51 8.90 -17.99
N LEU A 65 9.57 8.36 -16.77
CA LEU A 65 9.96 9.06 -15.55
C LEU A 65 11.08 8.31 -14.80
N PRO A 66 12.25 8.06 -15.42
CA PRO A 66 13.27 7.17 -14.85
C PRO A 66 13.92 7.70 -13.56
N ASN A 67 13.85 9.02 -13.33
CA ASN A 67 14.48 9.70 -12.19
C ASN A 67 13.47 10.10 -11.11
N THR A 68 12.15 10.05 -11.39
CA THR A 68 11.08 10.42 -10.48
C THR A 68 10.99 9.42 -9.33
N GLY A 69 10.83 9.89 -8.10
CA GLY A 69 10.51 9.03 -6.95
C GLY A 69 9.07 8.49 -7.10
N ILE A 70 8.91 7.16 -7.03
CA ILE A 70 7.60 6.51 -7.16
C ILE A 70 7.15 5.97 -5.81
N ASP A 71 6.04 6.50 -5.31
CA ASP A 71 5.39 6.03 -4.08
C ASP A 71 4.15 5.21 -4.44
N ILE A 72 4.10 3.98 -3.96
CA ILE A 72 2.95 3.09 -4.17
C ILE A 72 2.30 2.82 -2.82
N LEU A 73 1.00 3.09 -2.71
CA LEU A 73 0.21 2.75 -1.54
C LEU A 73 -0.59 1.48 -1.83
N SER A 74 -0.31 0.43 -1.07
CA SER A 74 -0.94 -0.88 -1.24
C SER A 74 -1.18 -1.54 0.12
N ASN A 75 -2.21 -2.35 0.22
CA ASN A 75 -2.42 -3.20 1.40
C ASN A 75 -1.41 -4.37 1.51
N GLY A 76 -0.62 -4.59 0.48
CA GLY A 76 0.45 -5.59 0.47
C GLY A 76 0.02 -7.02 0.19
N ARG A 77 -1.29 -7.33 0.19
CA ARG A 77 -1.81 -8.71 0.14
C ARG A 77 -1.48 -9.46 -1.15
N ALA A 78 -1.50 -8.79 -2.30
CA ALA A 78 -1.17 -9.42 -3.58
C ALA A 78 0.25 -9.99 -3.61
N PHE A 79 1.17 -9.37 -2.88
CA PHE A 79 2.57 -9.80 -2.80
C PHE A 79 2.79 -11.07 -1.96
N ARG A 80 1.73 -11.64 -1.31
CA ARG A 80 1.81 -12.98 -0.72
C ARG A 80 2.19 -14.04 -1.76
N ASP A 81 1.85 -13.79 -3.03
CA ASP A 81 2.38 -14.55 -4.16
C ASP A 81 3.75 -14.02 -4.54
N ILE A 82 4.79 -14.83 -4.29
CA ILE A 82 6.18 -14.49 -4.64
C ILE A 82 6.35 -14.24 -6.15
N LYS A 83 5.55 -14.85 -7.00
CA LYS A 83 5.61 -14.62 -8.44
C LYS A 83 5.19 -13.20 -8.79
N PHE A 84 4.17 -12.66 -8.09
CA PHE A 84 3.76 -11.27 -8.27
C PHE A 84 4.82 -10.30 -7.71
N ALA A 85 5.41 -10.60 -6.54
CA ALA A 85 6.53 -9.82 -6.00
C ALA A 85 7.73 -9.77 -6.97
N ARG A 86 8.07 -10.87 -7.64
CA ARG A 86 9.11 -10.92 -8.68
C ARG A 86 8.77 -10.09 -9.91
N LYS A 87 7.52 -10.12 -10.38
CA LYS A 87 7.07 -9.26 -11.47
C LYS A 87 7.21 -7.78 -11.09
N TYR A 88 6.80 -7.41 -9.88
CA TYR A 88 6.99 -6.06 -9.36
C TYR A 88 8.47 -5.66 -9.31
N ALA A 89 9.33 -6.52 -8.79
CA ALA A 89 10.77 -6.30 -8.74
C ALA A 89 11.41 -6.16 -10.12
N SER A 90 10.87 -6.85 -11.14
CA SER A 90 11.37 -6.77 -12.52
C SER A 90 11.25 -5.37 -13.14
N VAL A 91 10.37 -4.52 -12.60
CA VAL A 91 10.29 -3.09 -12.99
C VAL A 91 11.64 -2.42 -12.77
N ASN A 92 12.36 -2.79 -11.72
CA ASN A 92 13.72 -2.34 -11.41
C ASN A 92 13.86 -0.80 -11.45
N HIS A 93 12.86 -0.08 -10.92
CA HIS A 93 12.90 1.38 -10.83
C HIS A 93 13.76 1.79 -9.63
N PRO A 94 14.78 2.68 -9.78
CA PRO A 94 15.77 2.96 -8.73
C PRO A 94 15.16 3.65 -7.49
N ASN A 95 14.10 4.43 -7.70
CA ASN A 95 13.47 5.27 -6.69
C ASN A 95 12.01 4.88 -6.42
N MET A 96 11.71 3.57 -6.31
CA MET A 96 10.38 3.08 -6.03
C MET A 96 10.27 2.62 -4.58
N LEU A 97 9.25 3.10 -3.87
CA LEU A 97 8.93 2.77 -2.48
C LEU A 97 7.48 2.30 -2.41
N ILE A 98 7.23 1.20 -1.72
CA ILE A 98 5.86 0.75 -1.44
C ILE A 98 5.53 0.96 0.03
N GLY A 99 4.46 1.71 0.29
CA GLY A 99 3.91 1.96 1.62
C GLY A 99 2.79 0.97 1.93
N ILE A 100 2.98 0.18 2.98
CA ILE A 100 2.06 -0.89 3.39
C ILE A 100 1.58 -0.63 4.82
N PRO A 101 0.26 -0.54 5.08
CA PRO A 101 -0.26 -0.28 6.41
C PRO A 101 -0.23 -1.53 7.28
N ILE A 102 0.22 -1.38 8.54
CA ILE A 102 0.04 -2.33 9.63
C ILE A 102 -0.63 -1.59 10.78
N TYR A 103 -1.81 -2.05 11.20
CA TYR A 103 -2.59 -1.37 12.23
C TYR A 103 -2.40 -1.95 13.64
N SER A 104 -1.89 -3.17 13.77
CA SER A 104 -1.59 -3.80 15.05
C SER A 104 -0.63 -4.98 14.86
N ASP A 105 0.10 -5.32 15.93
CA ASP A 105 0.80 -6.58 16.12
C ASP A 105 -0.14 -7.78 16.32
N ASP A 106 -1.40 -7.50 16.63
CA ASP A 106 -2.46 -8.48 16.86
C ASP A 106 -3.28 -8.67 15.59
N PRO A 107 -3.28 -9.86 14.98
CA PRO A 107 -4.02 -10.14 13.75
C PRO A 107 -5.51 -9.77 13.86
N VAL A 108 -6.15 -10.07 14.98
CA VAL A 108 -7.59 -9.80 15.18
C VAL A 108 -7.88 -8.30 15.11
N ARG A 109 -7.02 -7.48 15.71
CA ARG A 109 -7.15 -6.01 15.67
C ARG A 109 -6.86 -5.43 14.30
N HIS A 110 -5.80 -5.91 13.65
CA HIS A 110 -5.48 -5.49 12.30
C HIS A 110 -6.67 -5.78 11.36
N GLU A 111 -7.20 -7.01 11.39
CA GLU A 111 -8.31 -7.44 10.55
C GLU A 111 -9.62 -6.71 10.90
N TYR A 112 -9.84 -6.38 12.17
CA TYR A 112 -10.95 -5.52 12.57
C TYR A 112 -10.87 -4.12 11.93
N VAL A 113 -9.67 -3.53 11.87
CA VAL A 113 -9.47 -2.22 11.26
C VAL A 113 -9.67 -2.26 9.75
N VAL A 114 -9.13 -3.27 9.07
CA VAL A 114 -9.21 -3.39 7.61
C VAL A 114 -10.47 -4.12 7.13
N GLN A 115 -11.29 -4.66 8.04
CA GLN A 115 -12.52 -5.39 7.76
C GLN A 115 -12.32 -6.54 6.75
N SER A 116 -11.18 -7.24 6.86
CA SER A 116 -10.83 -8.33 5.94
C SER A 116 -10.09 -9.44 6.68
N LYS A 117 -10.70 -10.64 6.70
CA LYS A 117 -10.14 -11.82 7.38
C LYS A 117 -8.92 -12.37 6.62
N GLY A 118 -7.88 -12.77 7.37
CA GLY A 118 -6.63 -13.29 6.82
C GLY A 118 -5.69 -12.19 6.30
N ALA A 119 -6.11 -10.93 6.35
CA ALA A 119 -5.34 -9.81 5.82
C ALA A 119 -3.99 -9.62 6.52
N PHE A 120 -3.91 -9.87 7.84
CA PHE A 120 -2.66 -9.71 8.58
C PHE A 120 -1.57 -10.63 8.03
N ASP A 121 -1.84 -11.93 7.98
CA ASP A 121 -0.86 -12.92 7.52
C ASP A 121 -0.47 -12.72 6.06
N GLU A 122 -1.43 -12.35 5.22
CA GLU A 122 -1.19 -12.08 3.80
C GLU A 122 -0.31 -10.84 3.61
N THR A 123 -0.58 -9.76 4.36
CA THR A 123 0.22 -8.53 4.33
C THR A 123 1.64 -8.78 4.83
N ILE A 124 1.82 -9.48 5.97
CA ILE A 124 3.15 -9.81 6.48
C ILE A 124 3.94 -10.66 5.46
N ARG A 125 3.30 -11.68 4.88
CA ARG A 125 3.94 -12.49 3.83
C ARG A 125 4.31 -11.65 2.60
N GLY A 126 3.46 -10.70 2.23
CA GLY A 126 3.73 -9.76 1.13
C GLY A 126 4.97 -8.91 1.40
N ILE A 127 5.10 -8.36 2.60
CA ILE A 127 6.28 -7.59 3.03
C ILE A 127 7.55 -8.45 2.96
N VAL A 128 7.51 -9.68 3.48
CA VAL A 128 8.65 -10.61 3.43
C VAL A 128 9.05 -10.92 1.99
N ASN A 129 8.10 -11.20 1.11
CA ASN A 129 8.36 -11.49 -0.30
C ASN A 129 8.94 -10.28 -1.04
N LEU A 130 8.42 -9.08 -0.81
CA LEU A 130 8.97 -7.84 -1.38
C LEU A 130 10.43 -7.63 -0.95
N LYS A 131 10.74 -7.85 0.32
CA LYS A 131 12.11 -7.72 0.82
C LYS A 131 13.04 -8.84 0.30
N ALA A 132 12.53 -10.06 0.11
CA ALA A 132 13.29 -11.15 -0.54
C ALA A 132 13.69 -10.79 -1.99
N GLU A 133 12.90 -9.96 -2.67
CA GLU A 133 13.18 -9.42 -4.01
C GLU A 133 13.84 -8.02 -3.95
N ASN A 134 14.44 -7.63 -2.82
CA ASN A 134 15.17 -6.38 -2.59
C ASN A 134 14.35 -5.09 -2.86
N GLN A 135 13.04 -5.13 -2.67
CA GLN A 135 12.21 -3.94 -2.84
C GLN A 135 12.22 -3.06 -1.60
N LYS A 136 12.10 -1.72 -1.79
CA LYS A 136 12.00 -0.77 -0.68
C LYS A 136 10.58 -0.78 -0.13
N VAL A 137 10.44 -1.03 1.17
CA VAL A 137 9.16 -1.14 1.87
C VAL A 137 9.10 -0.15 3.03
N GLU A 138 8.06 0.68 3.05
CA GLU A 138 7.67 1.49 4.19
C GLU A 138 6.47 0.84 4.89
N ILE A 139 6.55 0.65 6.21
CA ILE A 139 5.39 0.31 7.03
C ILE A 139 4.72 1.60 7.49
N ARG A 140 3.39 1.69 7.32
CA ARG A 140 2.57 2.82 7.73
C ARG A 140 1.68 2.44 8.89
N ILE A 141 1.74 3.19 10.01
CA ILE A 141 0.88 2.99 11.17
C ILE A 141 0.04 4.24 11.35
N VAL A 142 -1.26 4.14 11.10
CA VAL A 142 -2.20 5.22 11.40
C VAL A 142 -2.61 5.12 12.87
N ILE A 143 -2.39 6.20 13.61
CA ILE A 143 -2.67 6.28 15.05
C ILE A 143 -4.10 6.75 15.26
N HIS A 144 -4.91 5.88 15.87
CA HIS A 144 -6.29 6.15 16.25
C HIS A 144 -6.69 5.27 17.46
N LYS A 145 -7.90 5.41 17.95
CA LYS A 145 -8.40 4.73 19.16
C LYS A 145 -8.16 3.19 19.15
N GLN A 146 -8.30 2.54 17.99
CA GLN A 146 -8.10 1.09 17.90
C GLN A 146 -6.61 0.68 17.89
N THR A 147 -5.70 1.59 17.53
CA THR A 147 -4.27 1.30 17.38
C THR A 147 -3.42 1.85 18.52
N VAL A 148 -3.80 2.99 19.13
CA VAL A 148 -2.96 3.72 20.09
C VAL A 148 -2.56 2.89 21.31
N ASN A 149 -3.47 2.08 21.86
CA ASN A 149 -3.21 1.27 23.06
C ASN A 149 -2.22 0.11 22.81
N ARG A 150 -1.96 -0.22 21.56
CA ARG A 150 -0.99 -1.26 21.17
C ARG A 150 0.18 -0.70 20.36
N LEU A 151 0.27 0.60 20.20
CA LEU A 151 1.29 1.23 19.34
C LEU A 151 2.70 0.77 19.70
N VAL A 152 3.06 0.78 20.99
CA VAL A 152 4.37 0.34 21.46
C VAL A 152 4.61 -1.14 21.11
N LYS A 153 3.61 -2.01 21.35
CA LYS A 153 3.72 -3.45 21.01
C LYS A 153 3.82 -3.67 19.51
N THR A 154 3.11 -2.88 18.72
CA THR A 154 3.20 -2.93 17.25
C THR A 154 4.59 -2.50 16.78
N CYS A 155 5.15 -1.44 17.36
CA CYS A 155 6.54 -1.03 17.07
C CYS A 155 7.55 -2.10 17.48
N GLU A 156 7.39 -2.73 18.66
CA GLU A 156 8.23 -3.84 19.10
C GLU A 156 8.12 -5.06 18.17
N PHE A 157 6.91 -5.38 17.71
CA PHE A 157 6.69 -6.45 16.73
C PHE A 157 7.47 -6.19 15.44
N ILE A 158 7.36 -4.97 14.89
CA ILE A 158 8.09 -4.57 13.69
C ILE A 158 9.61 -4.65 13.93
N ALA A 159 10.10 -4.12 15.03
CA ALA A 159 11.52 -4.13 15.37
C ALA A 159 12.10 -5.53 15.56
N ARG A 160 11.29 -6.52 15.99
CA ARG A 160 11.74 -7.91 16.19
C ARG A 160 11.58 -8.78 14.95
N ASN A 161 10.54 -8.57 14.17
CA ASN A 161 10.14 -9.49 13.10
C ASN A 161 10.33 -8.92 11.69
N LEU A 162 10.36 -7.59 11.54
CA LEU A 162 10.42 -6.90 10.27
C LEU A 162 11.55 -5.85 10.23
N LEU A 163 12.64 -6.08 10.97
CA LEU A 163 13.79 -5.15 11.06
C LEU A 163 14.42 -4.81 9.69
N PHE A 164 14.15 -5.62 8.69
CA PHE A 164 14.64 -5.48 7.32
C PHE A 164 13.85 -4.47 6.46
N VAL A 165 12.75 -3.90 6.95
CA VAL A 165 12.03 -2.83 6.23
C VAL A 165 12.85 -1.54 6.21
N ASP A 166 12.61 -0.71 5.20
CA ASP A 166 13.46 0.47 4.98
C ASP A 166 12.98 1.67 5.81
N HIS A 167 11.68 1.76 6.07
CA HIS A 167 11.09 2.89 6.79
C HIS A 167 9.85 2.48 7.58
N VAL A 168 9.56 3.20 8.66
CA VAL A 168 8.32 3.11 9.43
C VAL A 168 7.77 4.52 9.64
N ALA A 169 6.57 4.79 9.13
CA ALA A 169 5.88 6.06 9.27
C ALA A 169 4.75 5.95 10.31
N LEU A 170 4.78 6.83 11.32
CA LEU A 170 3.68 7.01 12.25
C LEU A 170 2.84 8.19 11.76
N MET A 171 1.55 7.98 11.52
CA MET A 171 0.66 8.96 10.89
C MET A 171 -0.54 9.25 11.79
N GLY A 172 -0.93 10.53 11.89
CA GLY A 172 -2.19 10.89 12.50
C GLY A 172 -3.38 10.47 11.63
N LEU A 173 -4.52 10.18 12.28
CA LEU A 173 -5.77 9.90 11.58
C LEU A 173 -6.29 11.16 10.88
N GLU A 174 -6.60 11.06 9.60
CA GLU A 174 -7.29 12.10 8.84
C GLU A 174 -8.81 11.88 8.88
N ILE A 175 -9.58 12.98 9.12
CA ILE A 175 -11.04 12.92 9.19
C ILE A 175 -11.63 13.07 7.78
N THR A 176 -11.46 12.05 6.95
CA THR A 176 -11.96 12.00 5.57
C THR A 176 -12.67 10.67 5.30
N GLY A 177 -13.43 10.56 4.23
CA GLY A 177 -14.07 9.32 3.80
C GLY A 177 -14.85 8.62 4.91
N LEU A 178 -14.60 7.32 5.11
CA LEU A 178 -15.23 6.50 6.14
C LEU A 178 -14.83 6.85 7.57
N THR A 179 -13.76 7.62 7.78
CA THR A 179 -13.42 8.12 9.11
C THR A 179 -14.55 8.94 9.71
N ARG A 180 -15.24 9.76 8.91
CA ARG A 180 -16.31 10.64 9.38
C ARG A 180 -17.47 9.90 10.05
N PRO A 181 -18.10 8.88 9.41
CA PRO A 181 -19.17 8.11 10.05
C PRO A 181 -18.67 7.16 11.14
N ASN A 182 -17.38 6.84 11.20
CA ASN A 182 -16.80 5.87 12.12
C ASN A 182 -15.98 6.52 13.26
N LEU A 183 -16.08 7.82 13.48
CA LEU A 183 -15.31 8.54 14.52
C LEU A 183 -15.43 7.92 15.91
N ASP A 184 -16.60 7.39 16.26
CA ASP A 184 -16.82 6.73 17.56
C ASP A 184 -16.06 5.42 17.69
N LEU A 185 -15.73 4.77 16.58
CA LEU A 185 -14.97 3.52 16.52
C LEU A 185 -13.45 3.77 16.46
N LEU A 186 -13.06 4.93 15.96
CA LEU A 186 -11.69 5.32 15.68
C LEU A 186 -11.17 6.35 16.69
#